data_71edfd74720283be19bb6308ad39af5c
#
_entry.id   71edfd74720283be19bb6308ad39af5c
#
_cell.length_a   1.000
_cell.length_b   1.000
_cell.length_c   1.000
_cell.angle_alpha   90.00
_cell.angle_beta   90.00
_cell.angle_gamma   90.00
#
_symmetry.space_group_name_H-M   'P 1'
#
loop_
_entity.id
_entity.type
_entity.pdbx_description
1 polymer ?
#
loop_
_entity_poly.entity_id
_entity_poly.type
_entity_poly.pdbx_seq_one_letter_code
_entity_poly.pdbx_strand_id
1 'polypeptide(L)'
;QAYDRNNPLRFEERRLLKNLVGNRGLWLIRQMGLVGEECGITDSWDTATHGERKEMLARFRQQDSAAALELLRKDWKSEPANQRNELLECLRINISKADELFIQEVLESDRSSIVKETARKLLCMIPDSAMVMRCCELLRGHIRHNMLTGWSYDEIGYTPEMKAMGLSEVSSNKKEGDSEFILRQLAERVPLSFWCEVYGCGKEEAARKFAKHPPFRKFLELEDPILNFSDGLWAFHTLKEDPSYLRKPELVAMLTPSQREEISWPETVRDFGFIPDSWYGNDYEAWGPKFSSSVMSWILKKDYLYYAADMAERLAMHIPSHLRNLIKAKAASSAEASPSMNEFCSKMLEFMDLKSEIDTLLNEK
;
A
#
# COMPACT_ATOMS: atom_id res chain seq x y z
N GLN A 1 2.13 -17.94 -23.90
CA GLN A 1 2.38 -16.49 -23.86
C GLN A 1 2.74 -15.96 -22.46
N ALA A 2 2.27 -16.59 -21.38
CA ALA A 2 2.62 -16.19 -20.00
C ALA A 2 4.07 -16.50 -19.60
N TYR A 3 4.85 -17.17 -20.44
CA TYR A 3 6.24 -17.55 -20.19
C TYR A 3 7.13 -17.12 -21.35
N ASP A 4 7.22 -15.82 -21.55
CA ASP A 4 8.22 -15.24 -22.46
C ASP A 4 9.53 -15.01 -21.69
N ARG A 5 10.67 -15.47 -22.24
CA ARG A 5 12.00 -15.24 -21.65
C ARG A 5 12.36 -13.75 -21.51
N ASN A 6 11.71 -12.89 -22.28
CA ASN A 6 11.93 -11.45 -22.30
C ASN A 6 11.01 -10.68 -21.34
N ASN A 7 10.00 -11.35 -20.74
CA ASN A 7 9.11 -10.77 -19.73
C ASN A 7 8.98 -11.73 -18.55
N PRO A 8 9.95 -11.76 -17.65
CA PRO A 8 9.91 -12.65 -16.51
C PRO A 8 8.70 -12.29 -15.64
N LEU A 9 7.80 -13.26 -15.47
CA LEU A 9 6.70 -13.17 -14.51
C LEU A 9 7.25 -12.77 -13.14
N ARG A 10 6.55 -11.89 -12.44
CA ARG A 10 6.85 -11.58 -11.04
C ARG A 10 6.73 -12.88 -10.23
N PHE A 11 7.43 -12.95 -9.10
CA PHE A 11 7.44 -14.13 -8.24
C PHE A 11 6.03 -14.64 -7.88
N GLU A 12 5.11 -13.74 -7.56
CA GLU A 12 3.72 -14.07 -7.24
C GLU A 12 2.98 -14.68 -8.44
N GLU A 13 3.19 -14.16 -9.62
CA GLU A 13 2.58 -14.68 -10.86
C GLU A 13 3.11 -16.08 -11.17
N ARG A 14 4.42 -16.32 -10.95
CA ARG A 14 5.02 -17.66 -11.07
C ARG A 14 4.46 -18.65 -10.05
N ARG A 15 4.22 -18.20 -8.81
CA ARG A 15 3.63 -19.02 -7.75
C ARG A 15 2.18 -19.37 -8.07
N LEU A 16 1.38 -18.39 -8.53
CA LEU A 16 0.01 -18.63 -8.98
C LEU A 16 -0.03 -19.63 -10.14
N LEU A 17 0.85 -19.44 -11.12
CA LEU A 17 0.97 -20.38 -12.24
C LEU A 17 1.34 -21.78 -11.75
N LYS A 18 2.29 -21.92 -10.82
CA LYS A 18 2.66 -23.20 -10.21
C LYS A 18 1.47 -23.90 -9.54
N ASN A 19 0.65 -23.15 -8.82
CA ASN A 19 -0.52 -23.67 -8.13
C ASN A 19 -1.63 -24.08 -9.12
N LEU A 20 -1.83 -23.30 -10.19
CA LEU A 20 -2.83 -23.56 -11.23
C LEU A 20 -2.49 -24.76 -12.10
N VAL A 21 -1.23 -24.89 -12.54
CA VAL A 21 -0.81 -25.96 -13.46
C VAL A 21 -0.51 -27.28 -12.76
N GLY A 22 -0.35 -27.28 -11.44
CA GLY A 22 -0.03 -28.46 -10.65
C GLY A 22 1.27 -29.16 -11.08
N ASN A 23 1.57 -30.32 -10.50
CA ASN A 23 2.83 -31.05 -10.76
C ASN A 23 3.00 -31.47 -12.23
N ARG A 24 1.90 -31.81 -12.91
CA ARG A 24 1.93 -32.21 -14.34
C ARG A 24 2.26 -31.01 -15.24
N GLY A 25 1.69 -29.86 -14.99
CA GLY A 25 1.98 -28.65 -15.73
C GLY A 25 3.41 -28.17 -15.49
N LEU A 26 3.92 -28.24 -14.26
CA LEU A 26 5.30 -27.92 -13.94
C LEU A 26 6.29 -28.85 -14.64
N TRP A 27 5.98 -30.15 -14.71
CA TRP A 27 6.77 -31.12 -15.47
C TRP A 27 6.82 -30.75 -16.95
N LEU A 28 5.66 -30.41 -17.54
CA LEU A 28 5.56 -30.03 -18.95
C LEU A 28 6.36 -28.74 -19.24
N ILE A 29 6.25 -27.73 -18.40
CA ILE A 29 6.98 -26.45 -18.49
C ILE A 29 8.50 -26.71 -18.47
N ARG A 30 8.98 -27.62 -17.60
CA ARG A 30 10.37 -28.06 -17.57
C ARG A 30 10.81 -28.75 -18.87
N GLN A 31 10.00 -29.68 -19.38
CA GLN A 31 10.29 -30.40 -20.62
C GLN A 31 10.36 -29.48 -21.84
N MET A 32 9.57 -28.41 -21.85
CA MET A 32 9.58 -27.39 -22.91
C MET A 32 10.77 -26.41 -22.78
N GLY A 33 11.65 -26.56 -21.78
CA GLY A 33 12.79 -25.67 -21.53
C GLY A 33 12.36 -24.20 -21.25
N LEU A 34 11.13 -23.99 -20.84
CA LEU A 34 10.57 -22.68 -20.55
C LEU A 34 10.95 -22.19 -19.14
N VAL A 35 11.49 -23.09 -18.31
CA VAL A 35 12.08 -22.79 -17.00
C VAL A 35 13.52 -23.29 -17.05
N GLY A 36 14.48 -22.42 -16.91
CA GLY A 36 15.86 -22.82 -16.66
C GLY A 36 15.98 -23.61 -15.35
N GLU A 37 17.04 -24.38 -15.18
CA GLU A 37 17.31 -25.18 -13.95
C GLU A 37 17.29 -24.33 -12.67
N GLU A 38 17.39 -22.99 -12.78
CA GLU A 38 17.35 -22.01 -11.70
C GLU A 38 15.96 -21.71 -11.13
N CYS A 39 14.89 -22.39 -11.57
CA CYS A 39 13.59 -22.34 -10.91
C CYS A 39 13.49 -23.30 -9.70
N GLY A 40 14.64 -23.73 -9.18
CA GLY A 40 14.75 -24.21 -7.82
C GLY A 40 14.67 -23.01 -6.89
N ILE A 41 13.46 -22.67 -6.43
CA ILE A 41 13.32 -21.91 -5.17
C ILE A 41 14.02 -22.80 -4.16
N THR A 42 15.23 -22.38 -3.74
CA THR A 42 15.89 -23.00 -2.61
C THR A 42 14.97 -22.74 -1.42
N ASP A 43 14.30 -23.77 -0.93
CA ASP A 43 13.51 -23.68 0.30
C ASP A 43 14.42 -23.46 1.54
N SER A 44 15.72 -23.32 1.33
CA SER A 44 16.72 -23.15 2.35
C SER A 44 17.24 -21.72 2.39
N TRP A 45 16.98 -21.04 3.48
CA TRP A 45 17.51 -19.71 3.78
C TRP A 45 19.02 -19.63 3.67
N ASP A 46 19.73 -20.67 4.12
CA ASP A 46 21.20 -20.66 4.20
C ASP A 46 21.88 -20.64 2.81
N THR A 47 21.23 -21.17 1.78
CA THR A 47 21.74 -21.23 0.40
C THR A 47 21.09 -20.21 -0.53
N ALA A 48 20.09 -19.47 -0.05
CA ALA A 48 19.36 -18.48 -0.84
C ALA A 48 20.22 -17.24 -1.12
N THR A 49 20.07 -16.69 -2.33
CA THR A 49 20.61 -15.37 -2.68
C THR A 49 19.91 -14.28 -1.85
N HIS A 50 20.48 -13.08 -1.80
CA HIS A 50 19.86 -11.96 -1.08
C HIS A 50 18.43 -11.65 -1.56
N GLY A 51 18.18 -11.63 -2.86
CA GLY A 51 16.84 -11.42 -3.42
C GLY A 51 15.86 -12.49 -2.98
N GLU A 52 16.26 -13.76 -3.00
CA GLU A 52 15.43 -14.87 -2.53
C GLU A 52 15.17 -14.79 -1.02
N ARG A 53 16.19 -14.43 -0.21
CA ARG A 53 16.01 -14.20 1.24
C ARG A 53 15.01 -13.11 1.54
N LYS A 54 15.04 -12.01 0.80
CA LYS A 54 14.06 -10.92 0.92
C LYS A 54 12.62 -11.40 0.62
N GLU A 55 12.44 -12.14 -0.47
CA GLU A 55 11.14 -12.70 -0.84
C GLU A 55 10.65 -13.75 0.17
N MET A 56 11.55 -14.64 0.61
CA MET A 56 11.24 -15.64 1.65
C MET A 56 10.84 -14.95 2.97
N LEU A 57 11.59 -13.94 3.39
CA LEU A 57 11.29 -13.20 4.62
C LEU A 57 9.94 -12.51 4.53
N ALA A 58 9.65 -11.83 3.42
CA ALA A 58 8.35 -11.18 3.19
C ALA A 58 7.19 -12.19 3.26
N ARG A 59 7.35 -13.37 2.67
CA ARG A 59 6.36 -14.45 2.73
C ARG A 59 6.19 -15.00 4.16
N PHE A 60 7.29 -15.27 4.86
CA PHE A 60 7.22 -15.76 6.23
C PHE A 60 6.61 -14.75 7.19
N ARG A 61 6.87 -13.44 6.98
CA ARG A 61 6.19 -12.38 7.74
C ARG A 61 4.67 -12.42 7.59
N GLN A 62 4.15 -12.85 6.45
CA GLN A 62 2.70 -13.00 6.25
C GLN A 62 2.13 -14.25 6.96
N GLN A 63 2.91 -15.31 7.12
CA GLN A 63 2.47 -16.60 7.66
C GLN A 63 2.76 -16.74 9.15
N ASP A 64 3.98 -16.47 9.57
CA ASP A 64 4.47 -16.54 10.93
C ASP A 64 5.54 -15.46 11.17
N SER A 65 5.10 -14.33 11.69
CA SER A 65 5.98 -13.16 11.90
C SER A 65 7.08 -13.43 12.92
N ALA A 66 6.82 -14.29 13.92
CA ALA A 66 7.80 -14.62 14.97
C ALA A 66 8.93 -15.50 14.40
N ALA A 67 8.59 -16.56 13.67
CA ALA A 67 9.58 -17.41 13.01
C ALA A 67 10.41 -16.62 11.99
N ALA A 68 9.79 -15.70 11.25
CA ALA A 68 10.47 -14.81 10.31
C ALA A 68 11.49 -13.90 11.01
N LEU A 69 11.15 -13.37 12.19
CA LEU A 69 12.05 -12.54 12.98
C LEU A 69 13.27 -13.32 13.47
N GLU A 70 13.07 -14.53 13.98
CA GLU A 70 14.16 -15.39 14.43
C GLU A 70 15.11 -15.78 13.28
N LEU A 71 14.56 -16.01 12.09
CA LEU A 71 15.33 -16.28 10.88
C LEU A 71 16.23 -15.08 10.51
N LEU A 72 15.67 -13.86 10.58
CA LEU A 72 16.43 -12.65 10.33
C LEU A 72 17.54 -12.41 11.36
N ARG A 73 17.26 -12.66 12.64
CA ARG A 73 18.23 -12.51 13.74
C ARG A 73 19.46 -13.39 13.57
N LYS A 74 19.28 -14.62 13.08
CA LYS A 74 20.34 -15.61 12.94
C LYS A 74 21.53 -15.07 12.14
N ASP A 75 21.26 -14.44 11.01
CA ASP A 75 22.28 -14.01 10.06
C ASP A 75 22.51 -12.50 10.03
N TRP A 76 21.82 -11.73 10.89
CA TRP A 76 21.86 -10.27 10.89
C TRP A 76 23.24 -9.66 10.79
N LYS A 77 24.19 -10.16 11.61
CA LYS A 77 25.54 -9.59 11.71
C LYS A 77 26.43 -9.93 10.51
N SER A 78 26.10 -10.97 9.76
CA SER A 78 26.88 -11.40 8.59
C SER A 78 26.50 -10.67 7.31
N GLU A 79 25.30 -10.03 7.29
CA GLU A 79 24.82 -9.32 6.12
C GLU A 79 25.51 -7.95 5.93
N PRO A 80 25.82 -7.54 4.68
CA PRO A 80 26.25 -6.18 4.37
C PRO A 80 25.16 -5.14 4.72
N ALA A 81 25.57 -3.89 5.02
CA ALA A 81 24.67 -2.84 5.49
C ALA A 81 23.46 -2.59 4.56
N ASN A 82 23.65 -2.58 3.25
CA ASN A 82 22.55 -2.39 2.30
C ASN A 82 21.57 -3.57 2.33
N GLN A 83 22.09 -4.80 2.43
CA GLN A 83 21.27 -6.00 2.53
C GLN A 83 20.51 -6.05 3.86
N ARG A 84 21.17 -5.70 4.98
CA ARG A 84 20.50 -5.54 6.27
C ARG A 84 19.33 -4.54 6.18
N ASN A 85 19.55 -3.42 5.51
CA ASN A 85 18.50 -2.42 5.33
C ASN A 85 17.27 -2.99 4.58
N GLU A 86 17.52 -3.68 3.46
CA GLU A 86 16.43 -4.27 2.68
C GLU A 86 15.68 -5.38 3.41
N LEU A 87 16.40 -6.22 4.17
CA LEU A 87 15.78 -7.25 5.00
C LEU A 87 15.02 -6.64 6.18
N LEU A 88 15.54 -5.58 6.80
CA LEU A 88 14.85 -4.87 7.87
C LEU A 88 13.51 -4.26 7.41
N GLU A 89 13.47 -3.71 6.19
CA GLU A 89 12.24 -3.19 5.58
C GLU A 89 11.13 -4.26 5.46
N CYS A 90 11.48 -5.54 5.33
CA CYS A 90 10.47 -6.61 5.30
C CYS A 90 9.69 -6.75 6.60
N LEU A 91 10.21 -6.23 7.73
CA LEU A 91 9.49 -6.24 9.01
C LEU A 91 8.25 -5.35 9.01
N ARG A 92 8.07 -4.45 8.03
CA ARG A 92 6.81 -3.71 7.84
C ARG A 92 5.61 -4.63 7.69
N ILE A 93 5.83 -5.81 7.11
CA ILE A 93 4.77 -6.81 6.92
C ILE A 93 4.41 -7.39 8.28
N ASN A 94 3.17 -7.17 8.73
CA ASN A 94 2.66 -7.61 10.02
C ASN A 94 3.55 -7.19 11.20
N ILE A 95 4.05 -5.95 11.17
CA ILE A 95 4.85 -5.38 12.25
C ILE A 95 4.03 -5.35 13.55
N SER A 96 4.68 -5.67 14.68
CA SER A 96 4.01 -5.75 15.97
C SER A 96 4.97 -5.45 17.11
N LYS A 97 4.43 -5.40 18.34
CA LYS A 97 5.21 -5.24 19.57
C LYS A 97 6.31 -6.29 19.73
N ALA A 98 6.11 -7.49 19.19
CA ALA A 98 7.12 -8.56 19.27
C ALA A 98 8.43 -8.21 18.52
N ASP A 99 8.36 -7.32 17.53
CA ASP A 99 9.52 -6.90 16.73
C ASP A 99 10.33 -5.80 17.42
N GLU A 100 9.73 -5.08 18.37
CA GLU A 100 10.31 -3.86 18.96
C GLU A 100 11.69 -4.09 19.54
N LEU A 101 11.89 -5.15 20.31
CA LEU A 101 13.17 -5.42 20.98
C LEU A 101 14.30 -5.59 19.97
N PHE A 102 14.08 -6.34 18.91
CA PHE A 102 15.08 -6.53 17.85
C PHE A 102 15.37 -5.21 17.11
N ILE A 103 14.35 -4.45 16.77
CA ILE A 103 14.50 -3.19 16.06
C ILE A 103 15.24 -2.16 16.94
N GLN A 104 14.98 -2.16 18.24
CA GLN A 104 15.68 -1.32 19.21
C GLN A 104 17.17 -1.71 19.31
N GLU A 105 17.48 -3.00 19.40
CA GLU A 105 18.86 -3.52 19.38
C GLU A 105 19.60 -3.06 18.11
N VAL A 106 18.95 -3.11 16.95
CA VAL A 106 19.49 -2.63 15.67
C VAL A 106 19.74 -1.12 15.72
N LEU A 107 18.78 -0.33 16.20
CA LEU A 107 18.92 1.11 16.32
C LEU A 107 20.12 1.51 17.18
N GLU A 108 20.37 0.81 18.27
CA GLU A 108 21.46 1.09 19.21
C GLU A 108 22.81 0.63 18.65
N SER A 109 22.90 -0.58 18.14
CA SER A 109 24.18 -1.27 17.85
C SER A 109 24.65 -1.17 16.41
N ASP A 110 23.78 -0.94 15.41
CA ASP A 110 24.21 -0.89 14.01
C ASP A 110 25.08 0.34 13.71
N ARG A 111 26.06 0.18 12.83
CA ARG A 111 26.97 1.28 12.43
C ARG A 111 26.45 2.09 11.24
N SER A 112 25.51 1.54 10.48
CA SER A 112 24.98 2.15 9.28
C SER A 112 23.85 3.15 9.61
N SER A 113 24.01 4.39 9.16
CA SER A 113 22.97 5.42 9.35
C SER A 113 21.66 5.08 8.64
N ILE A 114 21.73 4.44 7.46
CA ILE A 114 20.52 4.04 6.72
C ILE A 114 19.75 2.95 7.45
N VAL A 115 20.44 1.96 8.03
CA VAL A 115 19.81 0.90 8.83
C VAL A 115 19.17 1.48 10.08
N LYS A 116 19.85 2.40 10.78
CA LYS A 116 19.29 3.10 11.95
C LYS A 116 18.07 3.94 11.60
N GLU A 117 18.06 4.58 10.45
CA GLU A 117 16.91 5.37 10.00
C GLU A 117 15.70 4.47 9.71
N THR A 118 15.91 3.34 9.04
CA THR A 118 14.86 2.32 8.84
C THR A 118 14.35 1.76 10.17
N ALA A 119 15.25 1.47 11.12
CA ALA A 119 14.85 1.03 12.46
C ALA A 119 13.95 2.05 13.17
N ARG A 120 14.28 3.36 13.12
CA ARG A 120 13.40 4.41 13.67
C ARG A 120 12.02 4.43 13.02
N LYS A 121 11.98 4.37 11.68
CA LYS A 121 10.71 4.32 10.95
C LYS A 121 9.84 3.14 11.36
N LEU A 122 10.45 1.97 11.50
CA LEU A 122 9.74 0.77 11.93
C LEU A 122 9.24 0.89 13.38
N LEU A 123 10.02 1.42 14.31
CA LEU A 123 9.58 1.69 15.67
C LEU A 123 8.38 2.64 15.71
N CYS A 124 8.34 3.63 14.82
CA CYS A 124 7.20 4.54 14.68
C CYS A 124 5.94 3.88 14.11
N MET A 125 6.03 2.68 13.53
CA MET A 125 4.88 1.92 13.05
C MET A 125 4.26 1.00 14.11
N ILE A 126 4.91 0.82 15.26
CA ILE A 126 4.42 0.00 16.38
C ILE A 126 3.69 0.94 17.35
N PRO A 127 2.35 0.90 17.44
CA PRO A 127 1.56 1.91 18.15
C PRO A 127 1.88 2.06 19.63
N ASP A 128 2.36 1.01 20.28
CA ASP A 128 2.71 0.93 21.69
C ASP A 128 4.24 0.75 21.93
N SER A 129 5.07 1.06 20.92
CA SER A 129 6.52 1.12 21.12
C SER A 129 6.90 2.22 22.11
N ALA A 130 8.03 2.04 22.82
CA ALA A 130 8.55 3.05 23.72
C ALA A 130 8.75 4.40 23.02
N MET A 131 9.19 4.38 21.76
CA MET A 131 9.39 5.57 20.94
C MET A 131 8.05 6.28 20.65
N VAL A 132 7.03 5.56 20.21
CA VAL A 132 5.70 6.12 19.92
C VAL A 132 5.03 6.64 21.19
N MET A 133 5.10 5.89 22.27
CA MET A 133 4.56 6.33 23.57
C MET A 133 5.20 7.64 24.03
N ARG A 134 6.52 7.77 23.83
CA ARG A 134 7.21 9.03 24.15
C ARG A 134 6.80 10.18 23.25
N CYS A 135 6.59 9.94 21.96
CA CYS A 135 6.00 10.93 21.06
C CYS A 135 4.61 11.38 21.54
N CYS A 136 3.76 10.45 21.96
CA CYS A 136 2.44 10.77 22.50
C CYS A 136 2.51 11.65 23.76
N GLU A 137 3.41 11.33 24.68
CA GLU A 137 3.60 12.13 25.91
C GLU A 137 4.03 13.57 25.60
N LEU A 138 5.05 13.71 24.75
CA LEU A 138 5.56 15.05 24.36
C LEU A 138 4.48 15.85 23.63
N LEU A 139 3.80 15.24 22.67
CA LEU A 139 2.77 15.94 21.90
C LEU A 139 1.58 16.33 22.79
N ARG A 140 1.09 15.43 23.64
CA ARG A 140 -0.05 15.68 24.55
C ARG A 140 0.20 16.87 25.49
N GLY A 141 1.43 17.09 25.89
CA GLY A 141 1.82 18.23 26.73
C GLY A 141 1.69 19.59 26.04
N HIS A 142 1.74 19.62 24.72
CA HIS A 142 1.93 20.85 23.95
C HIS A 142 0.81 21.17 22.96
N ILE A 143 -0.19 20.27 22.79
CA ILE A 143 -1.32 20.52 21.88
C ILE A 143 -2.64 20.51 22.63
N ARG A 144 -3.57 21.34 22.18
CA ARG A 144 -4.96 21.37 22.65
C ARG A 144 -5.88 21.61 21.48
N HIS A 145 -7.03 20.96 21.51
CA HIS A 145 -8.11 21.17 20.56
C HIS A 145 -9.36 21.67 21.28
N ASN A 146 -9.93 22.75 20.80
CA ASN A 146 -11.18 23.30 21.27
C ASN A 146 -12.16 23.45 20.09
N MET A 147 -13.39 22.99 20.25
CA MET A 147 -14.39 23.01 19.17
C MET A 147 -14.70 24.42 18.65
N LEU A 148 -14.53 25.47 19.46
CA LEU A 148 -14.83 26.85 19.08
C LEU A 148 -13.61 27.58 18.52
N THR A 149 -12.41 27.36 19.11
CA THR A 149 -11.20 28.09 18.77
C THR A 149 -10.23 27.31 17.88
N GLY A 150 -10.49 26.00 17.67
CA GLY A 150 -9.63 25.13 16.90
C GLY A 150 -8.40 24.65 17.68
N TRP A 151 -7.29 24.48 16.97
CA TRP A 151 -6.00 24.04 17.52
C TRP A 151 -5.22 25.17 18.17
N SER A 152 -4.57 24.86 19.28
CA SER A 152 -3.55 25.69 19.92
C SER A 152 -2.33 24.85 20.27
N TYR A 153 -1.16 25.47 20.18
CA TYR A 153 0.14 24.83 20.35
C TYR A 153 0.96 25.62 21.36
N ASP A 154 1.47 24.94 22.40
CA ASP A 154 2.45 25.50 23.33
C ASP A 154 3.87 25.30 22.76
N GLU A 155 4.79 26.22 23.04
CA GLU A 155 6.16 26.09 22.56
C GLU A 155 6.86 24.86 23.14
N ILE A 156 7.68 24.21 22.31
CA ILE A 156 8.52 23.07 22.68
C ILE A 156 9.97 23.35 22.24
N GLY A 157 10.90 23.10 23.15
CA GLY A 157 12.32 23.19 22.85
C GLY A 157 12.88 21.86 22.35
N TYR A 158 13.84 21.91 21.44
CA TYR A 158 14.52 20.73 20.94
C TYR A 158 15.47 20.13 21.98
N THR A 159 15.48 18.81 22.15
CA THR A 159 16.25 18.11 23.15
C THR A 159 17.15 17.02 22.53
N PRO A 160 18.24 16.61 23.25
CA PRO A 160 19.06 15.48 22.82
C PRO A 160 18.27 14.17 22.65
N GLU A 161 17.21 13.98 23.44
CA GLU A 161 16.29 12.84 23.31
C GLU A 161 15.56 12.88 21.95
N MET A 162 15.02 14.02 21.56
CA MET A 162 14.36 14.19 20.26
C MET A 162 15.32 13.92 19.09
N LYS A 163 16.57 14.33 19.23
CA LYS A 163 17.63 13.97 18.27
C LYS A 163 17.84 12.46 18.16
N ALA A 164 17.88 11.78 19.29
CA ALA A 164 18.02 10.31 19.32
C ALA A 164 16.81 9.61 18.68
N MET A 165 15.62 10.16 18.86
CA MET A 165 14.38 9.73 18.21
C MET A 165 14.35 10.03 16.69
N GLY A 166 15.33 10.75 16.17
CA GLY A 166 15.40 11.12 14.74
C GLY A 166 14.54 12.32 14.35
N LEU A 167 14.16 13.19 15.30
CA LEU A 167 13.54 14.46 14.98
C LEU A 167 14.62 15.48 14.57
N SER A 168 14.23 16.41 13.72
CA SER A 168 15.05 17.54 13.30
C SER A 168 14.65 18.79 14.08
N GLU A 169 15.62 19.65 14.38
CA GLU A 169 15.44 20.88 15.16
C GLU A 169 14.80 22.00 14.34
N VAL A 170 15.21 22.14 13.09
CA VAL A 170 14.88 23.29 12.23
C VAL A 170 14.19 22.84 10.97
N SER A 171 13.08 23.48 10.61
CA SER A 171 12.37 23.24 9.35
C SER A 171 13.14 23.78 8.15
N SER A 172 13.14 23.04 7.06
CA SER A 172 13.59 23.55 5.75
C SER A 172 12.61 24.60 5.18
N ASN A 173 11.38 24.63 5.67
CA ASN A 173 10.38 25.60 5.27
C ASN A 173 10.42 26.83 6.17
N LYS A 174 10.92 27.95 5.66
CA LYS A 174 11.05 29.22 6.39
C LYS A 174 9.71 29.80 6.91
N LYS A 175 8.57 29.26 6.49
CA LYS A 175 7.25 29.71 6.94
C LYS A 175 6.74 28.92 8.15
N GLU A 176 7.40 27.85 8.51
CA GLU A 176 7.09 26.98 9.65
C GLU A 176 8.05 27.30 10.79
N GLY A 177 7.52 27.64 11.97
CA GLY A 177 8.34 27.88 13.16
C GLY A 177 8.95 26.57 13.68
N ASP A 178 10.15 26.66 14.28
CA ASP A 178 10.89 25.48 14.74
C ASP A 178 10.08 24.65 15.75
N SER A 179 9.39 25.29 16.69
CA SER A 179 8.51 24.60 17.65
C SER A 179 7.33 23.90 16.96
N GLU A 180 6.67 24.57 16.01
CA GLU A 180 5.59 23.97 15.22
C GLU A 180 6.09 22.78 14.40
N PHE A 181 7.28 22.90 13.82
CA PHE A 181 7.94 21.83 13.08
C PHE A 181 8.22 20.60 13.94
N ILE A 182 8.74 20.79 15.16
CA ILE A 182 8.98 19.68 16.10
C ILE A 182 7.66 18.99 16.46
N LEU A 183 6.61 19.76 16.80
CA LEU A 183 5.30 19.22 17.15
C LEU A 183 4.66 18.47 15.98
N ARG A 184 4.82 18.96 14.75
CA ARG A 184 4.35 18.27 13.57
C ARG A 184 5.05 16.93 13.36
N GLN A 185 6.37 16.87 13.50
CA GLN A 185 7.12 15.61 13.42
C GLN A 185 6.67 14.60 14.49
N LEU A 186 6.29 15.05 15.68
CA LEU A 186 5.68 14.21 16.71
C LEU A 186 4.30 13.73 16.27
N ALA A 187 3.48 14.63 15.66
CA ALA A 187 2.14 14.29 15.17
C ALA A 187 2.14 13.22 14.06
N GLU A 188 3.19 13.18 13.23
CA GLU A 188 3.40 12.16 12.21
C GLU A 188 3.73 10.77 12.78
N ARG A 189 4.13 10.70 14.05
CA ARG A 189 4.59 9.48 14.74
C ARG A 189 3.64 8.93 15.79
N VAL A 190 2.55 9.63 16.09
CA VAL A 190 1.56 9.15 17.07
C VAL A 190 0.49 8.30 16.39
N PRO A 191 -0.01 7.25 17.08
CA PRO A 191 -1.04 6.38 16.52
C PRO A 191 -2.36 7.13 16.35
N LEU A 192 -3.18 6.67 15.43
CA LEU A 192 -4.47 7.30 15.14
C LEU A 192 -5.43 7.28 16.34
N SER A 193 -5.29 6.34 17.26
CA SER A 193 -6.01 6.31 18.54
C SER A 193 -5.71 7.50 19.45
N PHE A 194 -4.51 8.10 19.35
CA PHE A 194 -4.14 9.33 20.05
C PHE A 194 -5.12 10.48 19.72
N TRP A 195 -5.51 10.58 18.47
CA TRP A 195 -6.45 11.62 18.04
C TRP A 195 -7.88 11.37 18.56
N CYS A 196 -8.27 10.11 18.77
CA CYS A 196 -9.53 9.80 19.43
C CYS A 196 -9.57 10.37 20.86
N GLU A 197 -8.47 10.28 21.59
CA GLU A 197 -8.34 10.85 22.92
C GLU A 197 -8.37 12.39 22.89
N VAL A 198 -7.61 13.00 21.97
CA VAL A 198 -7.53 14.48 21.83
C VAL A 198 -8.89 15.08 21.44
N TYR A 199 -9.62 14.42 20.54
CA TYR A 199 -10.97 14.88 20.15
C TYR A 199 -12.06 14.48 21.14
N GLY A 200 -11.77 13.57 22.09
CA GLY A 200 -12.73 13.08 23.07
C GLY A 200 -13.90 12.31 22.47
N CYS A 201 -13.67 11.54 21.40
CA CYS A 201 -14.72 10.85 20.66
C CYS A 201 -14.26 9.50 20.11
N GLY A 202 -15.23 8.70 19.60
CA GLY A 202 -14.96 7.40 19.00
C GLY A 202 -14.19 7.50 17.67
N LYS A 203 -13.63 6.36 17.24
CA LYS A 203 -12.75 6.24 16.08
C LYS A 203 -13.32 6.86 14.80
N GLU A 204 -14.56 6.54 14.46
CA GLU A 204 -15.26 7.04 13.27
C GLU A 204 -15.37 8.57 13.25
N GLU A 205 -15.80 9.15 14.38
CA GLU A 205 -15.92 10.59 14.51
C GLU A 205 -14.57 11.30 14.55
N ALA A 206 -13.57 10.68 15.19
CA ALA A 206 -12.20 11.20 15.24
C ALA A 206 -11.58 11.22 13.83
N ALA A 207 -11.73 10.15 13.05
CA ALA A 207 -11.24 10.10 11.67
C ALA A 207 -11.85 11.20 10.81
N ARG A 208 -13.15 11.41 10.91
CA ARG A 208 -13.87 12.49 10.20
C ARG A 208 -13.40 13.90 10.63
N LYS A 209 -13.22 14.12 11.95
CA LYS A 209 -12.72 15.40 12.47
C LYS A 209 -11.28 15.68 12.03
N PHE A 210 -10.42 14.66 12.06
CA PHE A 210 -9.04 14.74 11.64
C PHE A 210 -8.93 15.12 10.15
N ALA A 211 -9.67 14.44 9.29
CA ALA A 211 -9.71 14.76 7.87
C ALA A 211 -10.17 16.20 7.59
N LYS A 212 -11.22 16.65 8.29
CA LYS A 212 -11.82 17.98 8.08
C LYS A 212 -11.04 19.12 8.73
N HIS A 213 -10.50 18.88 9.92
CA HIS A 213 -9.81 19.86 10.74
C HIS A 213 -8.51 19.28 11.30
N PRO A 214 -7.53 18.94 10.45
CA PRO A 214 -6.29 18.36 10.92
C PRO A 214 -5.48 19.37 11.76
N PRO A 215 -4.67 18.88 12.72
CA PRO A 215 -3.65 19.71 13.33
C PRO A 215 -2.61 20.13 12.26
N PHE A 216 -1.92 21.24 12.48
CA PHE A 216 -0.86 21.72 11.57
C PHE A 216 -1.26 21.77 10.09
N ARG A 217 -2.51 22.10 9.79
CA ARG A 217 -3.17 22.03 8.46
C ARG A 217 -2.31 22.49 7.27
N LYS A 218 -1.36 23.39 7.48
CA LYS A 218 -0.51 23.93 6.42
C LYS A 218 0.70 23.05 6.09
N PHE A 219 1.08 22.15 6.99
CA PHE A 219 2.36 21.47 6.95
C PHE A 219 2.27 19.97 7.17
N LEU A 220 1.23 19.46 7.86
CA LEU A 220 1.04 18.04 8.09
C LEU A 220 0.53 17.35 6.82
N GLU A 221 1.30 16.41 6.33
CA GLU A 221 0.84 15.47 5.30
C GLU A 221 0.00 14.39 5.98
N LEU A 222 -1.32 14.40 5.72
CA LEU A 222 -2.27 13.52 6.44
C LEU A 222 -2.03 12.05 6.15
N GLU A 223 -1.41 11.73 5.01
CA GLU A 223 -1.09 10.36 4.66
C GLU A 223 -0.06 9.72 5.59
N ASP A 224 0.93 10.46 6.09
CA ASP A 224 2.03 9.91 6.87
C ASP A 224 1.57 9.11 8.10
N PRO A 225 0.76 9.67 9.04
CA PRO A 225 0.25 8.91 10.16
C PRO A 225 -0.72 7.79 9.75
N ILE A 226 -1.48 7.96 8.66
CA ILE A 226 -2.41 6.95 8.17
C ILE A 226 -1.65 5.75 7.61
N LEU A 227 -0.60 5.99 6.82
CA LEU A 227 0.24 4.95 6.23
C LEU A 227 1.06 4.21 7.31
N ASN A 228 1.60 4.94 8.29
CA ASN A 228 2.39 4.35 9.37
C ASN A 228 1.58 3.35 10.19
N PHE A 229 0.30 3.62 10.43
CA PHE A 229 -0.58 2.78 11.24
C PHE A 229 -1.63 2.00 10.45
N SER A 230 -1.57 2.07 9.11
CA SER A 230 -2.33 1.25 8.16
C SER A 230 -3.84 1.20 8.44
N ASP A 231 -4.49 2.35 8.65
CA ASP A 231 -5.91 2.41 9.00
C ASP A 231 -6.80 2.87 7.84
N GLY A 232 -7.52 1.92 7.23
CA GLY A 232 -8.40 2.17 6.09
C GLY A 232 -9.58 3.11 6.38
N LEU A 233 -10.06 3.21 7.62
CA LEU A 233 -11.13 4.14 7.98
C LEU A 233 -10.64 5.60 7.91
N TRP A 234 -9.44 5.86 8.41
CA TRP A 234 -8.82 7.19 8.34
C TRP A 234 -8.48 7.56 6.89
N ALA A 235 -7.96 6.60 6.12
CA ALA A 235 -7.74 6.79 4.68
C ALA A 235 -9.05 7.16 3.96
N PHE A 236 -10.15 6.46 4.26
CA PHE A 236 -11.46 6.73 3.67
C PHE A 236 -11.95 8.15 3.95
N HIS A 237 -11.92 8.61 5.20
CA HIS A 237 -12.38 9.96 5.54
C HIS A 237 -11.47 11.05 4.94
N THR A 238 -10.15 10.82 4.88
CA THR A 238 -9.22 11.75 4.23
C THR A 238 -9.48 11.88 2.74
N LEU A 239 -9.64 10.76 2.04
CA LEU A 239 -9.95 10.74 0.61
C LEU A 239 -11.33 11.34 0.28
N LYS A 240 -12.30 11.18 1.19
CA LYS A 240 -13.65 11.75 1.05
C LYS A 240 -13.66 13.27 1.25
N GLU A 241 -12.88 13.78 2.19
CA GLU A 241 -12.80 15.22 2.49
C GLU A 241 -11.93 15.96 1.47
N ASP A 242 -10.80 15.39 1.08
CA ASP A 242 -9.89 15.97 0.09
C ASP A 242 -9.54 14.98 -1.03
N PRO A 243 -10.23 15.05 -2.17
CA PRO A 243 -9.98 14.18 -3.32
C PRO A 243 -8.57 14.30 -3.93
N SER A 244 -7.77 15.31 -3.58
CA SER A 244 -6.39 15.42 -4.07
C SER A 244 -5.51 14.25 -3.60
N TYR A 245 -5.84 13.65 -2.46
CA TYR A 245 -5.20 12.46 -1.92
C TYR A 245 -5.47 11.18 -2.73
N LEU A 246 -6.41 11.18 -3.68
CA LEU A 246 -6.59 10.06 -4.63
C LEU A 246 -5.35 9.81 -5.50
N ARG A 247 -4.42 10.74 -5.53
CA ARG A 247 -3.09 10.57 -6.16
C ARG A 247 -2.12 9.72 -5.32
N LYS A 248 -2.48 9.39 -4.08
CA LYS A 248 -1.68 8.56 -3.16
C LYS A 248 -2.19 7.10 -3.23
N PRO A 249 -1.51 6.25 -4.02
CA PRO A 249 -1.96 4.88 -4.27
C PRO A 249 -2.10 4.06 -3.00
N GLU A 250 -1.23 4.31 -2.03
CA GLU A 250 -1.18 3.58 -0.78
C GLU A 250 -2.45 3.81 0.06
N LEU A 251 -3.00 5.04 0.07
CA LEU A 251 -4.25 5.33 0.78
C LEU A 251 -5.46 4.66 0.09
N VAL A 252 -5.49 4.70 -1.25
CA VAL A 252 -6.57 4.07 -2.02
C VAL A 252 -6.57 2.55 -1.85
N ALA A 253 -5.39 1.93 -1.76
CA ALA A 253 -5.23 0.49 -1.53
C ALA A 253 -5.79 0.02 -0.18
N MET A 254 -5.90 0.90 0.82
CA MET A 254 -6.47 0.59 2.13
C MET A 254 -7.99 0.53 2.14
N LEU A 255 -8.66 1.02 1.10
CA LEU A 255 -10.12 1.09 1.04
C LEU A 255 -10.74 -0.27 0.76
N THR A 256 -11.80 -0.58 1.50
CA THR A 256 -12.68 -1.70 1.16
C THR A 256 -13.47 -1.41 -0.12
N PRO A 257 -13.99 -2.43 -0.82
CA PRO A 257 -14.84 -2.23 -1.99
C PRO A 257 -16.05 -1.29 -1.71
N SER A 258 -16.68 -1.42 -0.55
CA SER A 258 -17.82 -0.55 -0.17
C SER A 258 -17.40 0.90 0.08
N GLN A 259 -16.23 1.14 0.63
CA GLN A 259 -15.68 2.49 0.80
C GLN A 259 -15.33 3.13 -0.54
N ARG A 260 -14.78 2.37 -1.49
CA ARG A 260 -14.56 2.84 -2.87
C ARG A 260 -15.86 3.22 -3.56
N GLU A 261 -16.95 2.46 -3.32
CA GLU A 261 -18.27 2.78 -3.83
C GLU A 261 -18.81 4.13 -3.32
N GLU A 262 -18.51 4.48 -2.08
CA GLU A 262 -19.01 5.70 -1.45
C GLU A 262 -18.23 6.94 -1.89
N ILE A 263 -16.97 6.80 -2.24
CA ILE A 263 -16.16 7.90 -2.77
C ILE A 263 -16.65 8.19 -4.20
N SER A 264 -17.24 9.36 -4.39
CA SER A 264 -17.63 9.82 -5.73
C SER A 264 -16.38 9.94 -6.60
N TRP A 265 -16.47 9.46 -7.83
CA TRP A 265 -15.42 9.57 -8.83
C TRP A 265 -15.12 11.05 -9.10
N PRO A 266 -14.01 11.61 -8.59
CA PRO A 266 -13.76 13.04 -8.70
C PRO A 266 -13.38 13.41 -10.14
N GLU A 267 -13.73 14.63 -10.55
CA GLU A 267 -13.32 15.16 -11.85
C GLU A 267 -11.82 15.16 -12.07
N THR A 268 -11.05 15.33 -10.98
CA THR A 268 -9.57 15.24 -10.98
C THR A 268 -9.04 13.91 -11.50
N VAL A 269 -9.75 12.80 -11.32
CA VAL A 269 -9.33 11.49 -11.87
C VAL A 269 -9.58 11.42 -13.38
N ARG A 270 -10.56 12.15 -13.90
CA ARG A 270 -10.80 12.26 -15.34
C ARG A 270 -9.63 12.88 -16.10
N ASP A 271 -8.87 13.75 -15.43
CA ASP A 271 -7.75 14.47 -16.04
C ASP A 271 -6.48 13.60 -16.20
N PHE A 272 -6.39 12.46 -15.50
CA PHE A 272 -5.22 11.58 -15.62
C PHE A 272 -5.10 10.85 -16.96
N GLY A 273 -6.19 10.71 -17.70
CA GLY A 273 -6.18 9.96 -18.97
C GLY A 273 -6.01 8.44 -18.84
N PHE A 274 -5.71 7.93 -17.64
CA PHE A 274 -5.54 6.50 -17.29
C PHE A 274 -6.07 6.23 -15.88
N ILE A 275 -6.25 4.96 -15.54
CA ILE A 275 -6.62 4.52 -14.19
C ILE A 275 -5.32 4.24 -13.43
N PRO A 276 -5.03 4.95 -12.32
CA PRO A 276 -3.86 4.67 -11.51
C PRO A 276 -3.85 3.25 -10.96
N ASP A 277 -2.66 2.66 -10.81
CA ASP A 277 -2.49 1.28 -10.30
C ASP A 277 -3.16 1.06 -8.95
N SER A 278 -3.15 2.07 -8.10
CA SER A 278 -3.80 2.08 -6.79
C SER A 278 -5.30 1.76 -6.79
N TRP A 279 -5.99 2.02 -7.90
CA TRP A 279 -7.41 1.76 -8.01
C TRP A 279 -7.72 0.29 -8.20
N TYR A 280 -6.76 -0.50 -8.68
CA TYR A 280 -6.93 -1.94 -8.82
C TYR A 280 -6.85 -2.67 -7.48
N GLY A 281 -6.24 -2.07 -6.45
CA GLY A 281 -6.03 -2.72 -5.14
C GLY A 281 -5.06 -3.89 -5.23
N ASN A 282 -4.88 -4.57 -4.11
CA ASN A 282 -4.03 -5.76 -4.04
C ASN A 282 -4.80 -7.07 -4.29
N ASP A 283 -6.14 -7.00 -4.35
CA ASP A 283 -7.03 -8.14 -4.45
C ASP A 283 -7.75 -8.13 -5.80
N TYR A 284 -7.96 -9.31 -6.35
CA TYR A 284 -8.75 -9.51 -7.59
C TYR A 284 -10.26 -9.46 -7.33
N GLU A 285 -10.68 -8.74 -6.29
CA GLU A 285 -12.10 -8.57 -5.99
C GLU A 285 -12.80 -7.71 -7.04
N ALA A 286 -14.01 -8.10 -7.37
CA ALA A 286 -14.85 -7.30 -8.24
C ALA A 286 -15.21 -5.96 -7.57
N TRP A 287 -15.09 -4.89 -8.32
CA TRP A 287 -15.54 -3.57 -7.86
C TRP A 287 -17.04 -3.56 -7.70
N GLY A 288 -17.54 -2.76 -6.78
CA GLY A 288 -18.98 -2.58 -6.62
C GLY A 288 -19.65 -1.91 -7.82
N PRO A 289 -21.00 -2.01 -7.90
CA PRO A 289 -21.73 -1.64 -9.12
C PRO A 289 -21.67 -0.15 -9.47
N LYS A 290 -21.65 0.75 -8.48
CA LYS A 290 -21.57 2.21 -8.73
C LYS A 290 -20.20 2.60 -9.26
N PHE A 291 -19.15 2.14 -8.59
CA PHE A 291 -17.77 2.45 -8.95
C PHE A 291 -17.44 1.90 -10.34
N SER A 292 -17.68 0.61 -10.57
CA SER A 292 -17.43 -0.03 -11.86
C SER A 292 -18.21 0.62 -13.02
N SER A 293 -19.50 0.97 -12.79
CA SER A 293 -20.32 1.68 -13.78
C SER A 293 -19.76 3.08 -14.09
N SER A 294 -19.31 3.81 -13.08
CA SER A 294 -18.70 5.13 -13.25
C SER A 294 -17.41 5.07 -14.06
N VAL A 295 -16.53 4.13 -13.72
CA VAL A 295 -15.27 3.89 -14.44
C VAL A 295 -15.54 3.51 -15.89
N MET A 296 -16.40 2.53 -16.12
CA MET A 296 -16.73 2.09 -17.47
C MET A 296 -17.39 3.20 -18.29
N SER A 297 -18.32 3.95 -17.71
CA SER A 297 -18.94 5.09 -18.39
C SER A 297 -17.93 6.16 -18.78
N TRP A 298 -16.91 6.40 -17.97
CA TRP A 298 -15.84 7.34 -18.28
C TRP A 298 -14.92 6.83 -19.40
N ILE A 299 -14.49 5.54 -19.35
CA ILE A 299 -13.64 4.94 -20.37
C ILE A 299 -14.36 4.89 -21.72
N LEU A 300 -15.59 4.40 -21.75
CA LEU A 300 -16.35 4.19 -22.97
C LEU A 300 -16.78 5.50 -23.68
N LYS A 301 -16.61 6.65 -23.03
CA LYS A 301 -16.80 7.99 -23.64
C LYS A 301 -15.55 8.53 -24.33
N LYS A 302 -14.39 7.90 -24.15
CA LYS A 302 -13.16 8.37 -24.78
C LYS A 302 -13.13 8.01 -26.27
N ASP A 303 -12.56 8.90 -27.05
CA ASP A 303 -12.36 8.68 -28.49
C ASP A 303 -11.13 7.81 -28.78
N TYR A 304 -10.16 7.83 -27.86
CA TYR A 304 -8.91 7.08 -27.98
C TYR A 304 -8.45 6.55 -26.60
N LEU A 305 -7.89 5.35 -26.58
CA LEU A 305 -7.30 4.73 -25.39
C LEU A 305 -5.83 4.37 -25.66
N TYR A 306 -4.96 4.87 -24.80
CA TYR A 306 -3.57 4.42 -24.72
C TYR A 306 -3.52 3.07 -23.99
N TYR A 307 -2.67 2.15 -24.48
CA TYR A 307 -2.49 0.82 -23.86
C TYR A 307 -3.81 0.06 -23.67
N ALA A 308 -4.65 0.07 -24.70
CA ALA A 308 -6.00 -0.46 -24.64
C ALA A 308 -6.06 -1.93 -24.21
N ALA A 309 -5.17 -2.79 -24.71
CA ALA A 309 -5.10 -4.20 -24.37
C ALA A 309 -4.71 -4.43 -22.90
N ASP A 310 -3.64 -3.76 -22.42
CA ASP A 310 -3.16 -3.89 -21.02
C ASP A 310 -4.21 -3.37 -20.02
N MET A 311 -4.87 -2.26 -20.37
CA MET A 311 -5.96 -1.71 -19.56
C MET A 311 -7.14 -2.67 -19.48
N ALA A 312 -7.50 -3.32 -20.59
CA ALA A 312 -8.59 -4.28 -20.64
C ALA A 312 -8.30 -5.52 -19.78
N GLU A 313 -7.09 -6.07 -19.86
CA GLU A 313 -6.67 -7.22 -19.06
C GLU A 313 -6.83 -6.93 -17.56
N ARG A 314 -6.31 -5.81 -17.11
CA ARG A 314 -6.37 -5.42 -15.68
C ARG A 314 -7.80 -5.16 -15.22
N LEU A 315 -8.58 -4.43 -16.00
CA LEU A 315 -9.96 -4.09 -15.65
C LEU A 315 -10.89 -5.30 -15.63
N ALA A 316 -10.72 -6.25 -16.53
CA ALA A 316 -11.58 -7.43 -16.61
C ALA A 316 -11.61 -8.24 -15.30
N MET A 317 -10.52 -8.20 -14.52
CA MET A 317 -10.47 -8.84 -13.21
C MET A 317 -11.40 -8.20 -12.18
N HIS A 318 -11.65 -6.90 -12.30
CA HIS A 318 -12.39 -6.09 -11.33
C HIS A 318 -13.81 -5.71 -11.78
N ILE A 319 -14.06 -5.68 -13.10
CA ILE A 319 -15.37 -5.28 -13.63
C ILE A 319 -16.38 -6.41 -13.48
N PRO A 320 -17.54 -6.15 -12.83
CA PRO A 320 -18.60 -7.14 -12.67
C PRO A 320 -19.26 -7.54 -14.00
N SER A 321 -19.71 -8.79 -14.07
CA SER A 321 -20.30 -9.40 -15.27
C SER A 321 -21.54 -8.67 -15.82
N HIS A 322 -22.31 -7.95 -14.97
CA HIS A 322 -23.49 -7.20 -15.40
C HIS A 322 -23.18 -6.07 -16.40
N LEU A 323 -21.93 -5.58 -16.44
CA LEU A 323 -21.49 -4.53 -17.39
C LEU A 323 -21.12 -5.09 -18.78
N ARG A 324 -21.11 -6.41 -18.94
CA ARG A 324 -20.75 -7.08 -20.20
C ARG A 324 -21.57 -6.59 -21.40
N ASN A 325 -22.88 -6.42 -21.22
CA ASN A 325 -23.74 -5.97 -22.32
C ASN A 325 -23.43 -4.53 -22.74
N LEU A 326 -23.05 -3.66 -21.81
CA LEU A 326 -22.60 -2.31 -22.10
C LEU A 326 -21.32 -2.31 -22.96
N ILE A 327 -20.36 -3.16 -22.61
CA ILE A 327 -19.11 -3.31 -23.35
C ILE A 327 -19.36 -3.87 -24.74
N LYS A 328 -20.23 -4.88 -24.89
CA LYS A 328 -20.64 -5.44 -26.19
C LYS A 328 -21.28 -4.39 -27.10
N ALA A 329 -22.20 -3.59 -26.55
CA ALA A 329 -22.86 -2.51 -27.31
C ALA A 329 -21.83 -1.48 -27.80
N LYS A 330 -20.86 -1.14 -26.98
CA LYS A 330 -19.80 -0.19 -27.36
C LYS A 330 -18.87 -0.80 -28.42
N ALA A 331 -18.48 -2.05 -28.31
CA ALA A 331 -17.68 -2.76 -29.32
C ALA A 331 -18.36 -2.70 -30.69
N ALA A 332 -19.65 -3.00 -30.76
CA ALA A 332 -20.43 -2.95 -32.00
C ALA A 332 -20.46 -1.53 -32.63
N SER A 333 -20.56 -0.49 -31.80
CA SER A 333 -20.64 0.91 -32.28
C SER A 333 -19.28 1.54 -32.60
N SER A 334 -18.17 0.97 -32.12
CA SER A 334 -16.82 1.52 -32.29
C SER A 334 -15.95 0.75 -33.27
N ALA A 335 -16.47 -0.31 -33.88
CA ALA A 335 -15.68 -1.20 -34.76
C ALA A 335 -14.98 -0.46 -35.92
N GLU A 336 -15.61 0.55 -36.50
CA GLU A 336 -15.08 1.36 -37.60
C GLU A 336 -14.56 2.73 -37.12
N ALA A 337 -15.12 3.28 -36.05
CA ALA A 337 -14.90 4.66 -35.60
C ALA A 337 -13.67 4.85 -34.70
N SER A 338 -13.30 3.81 -33.90
CA SER A 338 -12.19 3.88 -32.94
C SER A 338 -11.51 2.52 -32.77
N PRO A 339 -10.42 2.26 -33.50
CA PRO A 339 -9.69 0.98 -33.40
C PRO A 339 -9.22 0.65 -31.99
N SER A 340 -8.70 1.63 -31.23
CA SER A 340 -8.26 1.40 -29.85
C SER A 340 -9.40 1.07 -28.88
N MET A 341 -10.57 1.68 -29.06
CA MET A 341 -11.77 1.35 -28.28
C MET A 341 -12.29 -0.04 -28.65
N ASN A 342 -12.27 -0.41 -29.92
CA ASN A 342 -12.66 -1.74 -30.35
C ASN A 342 -11.73 -2.81 -29.80
N GLU A 343 -10.41 -2.58 -29.83
CA GLU A 343 -9.41 -3.45 -29.22
C GLU A 343 -9.66 -3.62 -27.73
N PHE A 344 -9.86 -2.51 -27.01
CA PHE A 344 -10.20 -2.52 -25.58
C PHE A 344 -11.43 -3.37 -25.28
N CYS A 345 -12.54 -3.10 -25.96
CA CYS A 345 -13.80 -3.82 -25.72
C CYS A 345 -13.67 -5.31 -26.07
N SER A 346 -12.99 -5.66 -27.16
CA SER A 346 -12.78 -7.05 -27.57
C SER A 346 -11.95 -7.82 -26.53
N LYS A 347 -10.86 -7.22 -26.07
CA LYS A 347 -10.00 -7.79 -25.01
C LYS A 347 -10.72 -7.88 -23.67
N MET A 348 -11.47 -6.87 -23.26
CA MET A 348 -12.31 -6.94 -22.07
C MET A 348 -13.25 -8.14 -22.09
N LEU A 349 -13.94 -8.37 -23.19
CA LEU A 349 -14.87 -9.51 -23.33
C LEU A 349 -14.16 -10.85 -23.30
N GLU A 350 -12.99 -10.95 -23.96
CA GLU A 350 -12.16 -12.16 -23.94
C GLU A 350 -11.72 -12.52 -22.50
N PHE A 351 -11.19 -11.54 -21.74
CA PHE A 351 -10.75 -11.78 -20.37
C PHE A 351 -11.92 -12.02 -19.39
N MET A 352 -13.06 -11.35 -19.58
CA MET A 352 -14.26 -11.62 -18.78
C MET A 352 -14.80 -13.06 -19.01
N ASP A 353 -14.69 -13.58 -20.23
CA ASP A 353 -15.05 -14.98 -20.54
C ASP A 353 -14.09 -15.93 -19.87
N LEU A 354 -12.79 -15.71 -20.00
CA LEU A 354 -11.76 -16.52 -19.35
C LEU A 354 -11.94 -16.56 -17.83
N LYS A 355 -12.22 -15.40 -17.20
CA LYS A 355 -12.51 -15.33 -15.77
C LYS A 355 -13.72 -16.19 -15.40
N SER A 356 -14.79 -16.08 -16.16
CA SER A 356 -16.02 -16.86 -15.91
C SER A 356 -15.78 -18.38 -16.02
N GLU A 357 -14.96 -18.82 -16.98
CA GLU A 357 -14.57 -20.21 -17.13
C GLU A 357 -13.73 -20.70 -15.94
N ILE A 358 -12.77 -19.88 -15.48
CA ILE A 358 -11.94 -20.18 -14.31
C ILE A 358 -12.82 -20.30 -13.06
N ASP A 359 -13.72 -19.33 -12.84
CA ASP A 359 -14.65 -19.33 -11.68
C ASP A 359 -15.53 -20.59 -11.68
N THR A 360 -15.99 -21.01 -12.84
CA THR A 360 -16.78 -22.25 -13.00
C THR A 360 -15.95 -23.47 -12.60
N LEU A 361 -14.72 -23.60 -13.11
CA LEU A 361 -13.82 -24.71 -12.80
C LEU A 361 -13.39 -24.77 -11.32
N LEU A 362 -13.30 -23.62 -10.66
CA LEU A 362 -12.97 -23.56 -9.23
C LEU A 362 -14.15 -23.92 -8.33
N ASN A 363 -15.38 -23.67 -8.79
CA ASN A 363 -16.60 -23.98 -8.03
C ASN A 363 -17.11 -25.42 -8.25
N GLU A 364 -16.61 -26.15 -9.26
CA GLU A 364 -16.91 -27.54 -9.50
C GLU A 364 -16.09 -28.54 -8.65
N LYS A 365 -15.25 -28.05 -7.73
CA LYS A 365 -14.48 -28.85 -6.77
C LYS A 365 -15.10 -28.78 -5.37
#